data_99e7b25c36ae54be22294bd9fa55b21c
#
_entry.id   99e7b25c36ae54be22294bd9fa55b21c
#
_cell.length_a   1.000
_cell.length_b   1.000
_cell.length_c   1.000
_cell.angle_alpha   90.00
_cell.angle_beta   90.00
_cell.angle_gamma   90.00
#
_symmetry.space_group_name_H-M   'P 1'
#
loop_
_entity.id
_entity.type
_entity.pdbx_description
1 polymer ?
#
loop_
_entity_poly.entity_id
_entity_poly.type
_entity_poly.pdbx_seq_one_letter_code
_entity_poly.pdbx_strand_id
1 'polypeptide(L)'
;MAKVMTQAAPRLLALVPFIGLLGLAGSTALLLPSWGAAGWGAELLKISLFWLVGVQSLVYAAGHLCRPDALAEARGGERGSPYQREVAFAYVAFGVLGICASAFTADFWAAAILGFAIFSLGGAAGRAAEMTARHQLELGSAGAIFYYEILVPLYLILLYILARG
;
A
#
# COMPACT_ATOMS: atom_id res chain seq x y z
N MET A 1 -30.28 -16.54 -0.34
CA MET A 1 -29.39 -15.56 -0.99
C MET A 1 -28.47 -14.81 -0.02
N ALA A 2 -28.87 -14.41 1.18
CA ALA A 2 -28.01 -13.67 2.14
C ALA A 2 -26.72 -14.42 2.59
N LYS A 3 -26.75 -15.74 2.70
CA LYS A 3 -25.61 -16.54 3.19
C LYS A 3 -24.45 -16.66 2.19
N VAL A 4 -24.70 -16.46 0.89
CA VAL A 4 -23.66 -16.48 -0.16
C VAL A 4 -22.90 -15.14 -0.22
N MET A 5 -23.59 -14.04 0.05
CA MET A 5 -22.97 -12.71 0.06
C MET A 5 -22.01 -12.50 1.26
N THR A 6 -22.27 -13.18 2.39
CA THR A 6 -21.42 -13.07 3.60
C THR A 6 -20.07 -13.79 3.46
N GLN A 7 -19.95 -14.79 2.59
CA GLN A 7 -18.69 -15.52 2.37
C GLN A 7 -17.82 -14.89 1.26
N ALA A 8 -18.37 -14.07 0.38
CA ALA A 8 -17.61 -13.41 -0.69
C ALA A 8 -16.82 -12.18 -0.17
N ALA A 9 -17.33 -11.50 0.84
CA ALA A 9 -16.70 -10.30 1.38
C ALA A 9 -15.28 -10.50 1.93
N PRO A 10 -14.96 -11.55 2.71
CA PRO A 10 -13.60 -11.77 3.22
C PRO A 10 -12.61 -12.14 2.10
N ARG A 11 -13.04 -12.81 1.03
CA ARG A 11 -12.17 -13.17 -0.10
C ARG A 11 -11.83 -11.96 -0.97
N LEU A 12 -12.76 -11.05 -1.18
CA LEU A 12 -12.52 -9.80 -1.90
C LEU A 12 -11.56 -8.86 -1.15
N LEU A 13 -11.69 -8.78 0.18
CA LEU A 13 -10.76 -8.00 1.00
C LEU A 13 -9.33 -8.55 0.97
N ALA A 14 -9.16 -9.85 0.81
CA ALA A 14 -7.84 -10.47 0.67
C ALA A 14 -7.13 -10.08 -0.64
N LEU A 15 -7.87 -9.64 -1.67
CA LEU A 15 -7.32 -9.18 -2.95
C LEU A 15 -6.95 -7.70 -2.96
N VAL A 16 -7.42 -6.94 -1.98
CA VAL A 16 -7.18 -5.48 -1.88
C VAL A 16 -5.68 -5.12 -1.96
N PRO A 17 -4.74 -5.83 -1.29
CA PRO A 17 -3.31 -5.52 -1.39
C PRO A 17 -2.71 -5.68 -2.79
N PHE A 18 -3.38 -6.42 -3.67
CA PHE A 18 -2.85 -6.74 -4.99
C PHE A 18 -3.26 -5.76 -6.08
N ILE A 19 -4.20 -4.82 -5.81
CA ILE A 19 -4.69 -3.86 -6.82
C ILE A 19 -3.54 -2.99 -7.34
N GLY A 20 -2.75 -2.42 -6.44
CA GLY A 20 -1.58 -1.62 -6.82
C GLY A 20 -0.52 -2.42 -7.55
N LEU A 21 -0.26 -3.66 -7.12
CA LEU A 21 0.71 -4.56 -7.76
C LEU A 21 0.27 -4.97 -9.17
N LEU A 22 -1.00 -5.29 -9.37
CA LEU A 22 -1.55 -5.62 -10.69
C LEU A 22 -1.52 -4.42 -11.63
N GLY A 23 -1.87 -3.23 -11.12
CA GLY A 23 -1.77 -1.98 -11.88
C GLY A 23 -0.34 -1.66 -12.28
N LEU A 24 0.62 -1.79 -11.36
CA LEU A 24 2.04 -1.63 -11.64
C LEU A 24 2.52 -2.62 -12.72
N ALA A 25 2.22 -3.90 -12.57
CA ALA A 25 2.63 -4.94 -13.52
C ALA A 25 2.04 -4.69 -14.92
N GLY A 26 0.73 -4.39 -15.01
CA GLY A 26 0.06 -4.09 -16.27
C GLY A 26 0.62 -2.84 -16.96
N SER A 27 0.79 -1.74 -16.21
CA SER A 27 1.35 -0.50 -16.76
C SER A 27 2.80 -0.67 -17.19
N THR A 28 3.61 -1.39 -16.41
CA THR A 28 5.01 -1.68 -16.76
C THR A 28 5.07 -2.51 -18.05
N ALA A 29 4.27 -3.55 -18.18
CA ALA A 29 4.24 -4.40 -19.37
C ALA A 29 3.86 -3.62 -20.65
N LEU A 30 2.93 -2.66 -20.53
CA LEU A 30 2.47 -1.85 -21.66
C LEU A 30 3.46 -0.75 -22.04
N LEU A 31 4.12 -0.14 -21.09
CA LEU A 31 4.95 1.05 -21.30
C LEU A 31 6.44 0.76 -21.44
N LEU A 32 6.92 -0.39 -20.93
CA LEU A 32 8.32 -0.80 -20.99
C LEU A 32 8.93 -0.70 -22.40
N PRO A 33 8.24 -1.09 -23.49
CA PRO A 33 8.78 -0.99 -24.85
C PRO A 33 9.05 0.46 -25.31
N SER A 34 8.39 1.45 -24.69
CA SER A 34 8.57 2.87 -25.00
C SER A 34 9.68 3.55 -24.20
N TRP A 35 10.22 2.88 -23.19
CA TRP A 35 11.25 3.45 -22.32
C TRP A 35 12.63 3.32 -22.96
N GLY A 36 13.35 4.45 -23.04
CA GLY A 36 14.75 4.45 -23.42
C GLY A 36 15.64 3.87 -22.31
N ALA A 37 16.80 3.32 -22.69
CA ALA A 37 17.74 2.70 -21.76
C ALA A 37 18.19 3.63 -20.60
N ALA A 38 18.22 4.95 -20.82
CA ALA A 38 18.66 5.93 -19.83
C ALA A 38 17.55 6.42 -18.86
N GLY A 39 16.27 6.15 -19.15
CA GLY A 39 15.15 6.74 -18.39
C GLY A 39 14.25 5.75 -17.66
N TRP A 40 14.45 4.46 -17.84
CA TRP A 40 13.55 3.42 -17.35
C TRP A 40 13.36 3.47 -15.81
N GLY A 41 14.42 3.81 -15.07
CA GLY A 41 14.35 3.84 -13.60
C GLY A 41 13.40 4.94 -13.09
N ALA A 42 13.46 6.13 -13.66
CA ALA A 42 12.58 7.24 -13.31
C ALA A 42 11.13 6.95 -13.71
N GLU A 43 10.90 6.40 -14.90
CA GLU A 43 9.55 6.03 -15.37
C GLU A 43 8.95 4.91 -14.53
N LEU A 44 9.71 3.87 -14.21
CA LEU A 44 9.27 2.81 -13.31
C LEU A 44 8.95 3.35 -11.92
N LEU A 45 9.75 4.29 -11.40
CA LEU A 45 9.50 4.91 -10.10
C LEU A 45 8.20 5.71 -10.10
N LYS A 46 7.94 6.53 -11.13
CA LYS A 46 6.68 7.28 -11.26
C LYS A 46 5.47 6.35 -11.27
N ILE A 47 5.51 5.30 -12.08
CA ILE A 47 4.43 4.32 -12.17
C ILE A 47 4.26 3.56 -10.86
N SER A 48 5.37 3.22 -10.18
CA SER A 48 5.33 2.60 -8.86
C SER A 48 4.70 3.51 -7.82
N LEU A 49 5.06 4.79 -7.78
CA LEU A 49 4.43 5.78 -6.90
C LEU A 49 2.94 5.93 -7.20
N PHE A 50 2.55 6.01 -8.46
CA PHE A 50 1.16 6.11 -8.87
C PHE A 50 0.34 4.90 -8.39
N TRP A 51 0.80 3.67 -8.61
CA TRP A 51 0.03 2.47 -8.30
C TRP A 51 0.17 2.03 -6.85
N LEU A 52 1.40 1.93 -6.33
CA LEU A 52 1.65 1.35 -5.00
C LEU A 52 1.41 2.34 -3.87
N VAL A 53 1.66 3.62 -4.10
CA VAL A 53 1.36 4.66 -3.11
C VAL A 53 0.03 5.32 -3.42
N GLY A 54 -0.18 5.79 -4.65
CA GLY A 54 -1.36 6.53 -5.07
C GLY A 54 -2.65 5.70 -4.98
N VAL A 55 -2.86 4.86 -5.98
CA VAL A 55 -4.11 4.09 -6.11
C VAL A 55 -4.33 3.17 -4.92
N GLN A 56 -3.29 2.44 -4.48
CA GLN A 56 -3.42 1.51 -3.37
C GLN A 56 -3.81 2.19 -2.06
N SER A 57 -3.25 3.38 -1.75
CA SER A 57 -3.64 4.12 -0.55
C SER A 57 -5.09 4.60 -0.62
N LEU A 58 -5.57 5.06 -1.79
CA LEU A 58 -6.99 5.44 -1.94
C LEU A 58 -7.93 4.24 -1.75
N VAL A 59 -7.54 3.06 -2.22
CA VAL A 59 -8.29 1.82 -1.96
C VAL A 59 -8.35 1.49 -0.47
N TYR A 60 -7.24 1.65 0.25
CA TYR A 60 -7.23 1.48 1.71
C TYR A 60 -8.06 2.55 2.43
N ALA A 61 -7.96 3.82 2.01
CA ALA A 61 -8.79 4.90 2.54
C ALA A 61 -10.28 4.58 2.40
N ALA A 62 -10.71 4.16 1.20
CA ALA A 62 -12.09 3.75 0.95
C ALA A 62 -12.51 2.57 1.85
N GLY A 63 -11.62 1.59 2.06
CA GLY A 63 -11.86 0.49 3.01
C GLY A 63 -12.12 0.96 4.43
N HIS A 64 -11.25 1.85 4.95
CA HIS A 64 -11.38 2.42 6.30
C HIS A 64 -12.63 3.31 6.46
N LEU A 65 -13.06 4.01 5.41
CA LEU A 65 -14.24 4.88 5.46
C LEU A 65 -15.54 4.10 5.28
N CYS A 66 -15.57 3.14 4.33
CA CYS A 66 -16.80 2.47 3.95
C CYS A 66 -17.06 1.18 4.75
N ARG A 67 -16.00 0.49 5.21
CA ARG A 67 -16.07 -0.79 5.91
C ARG A 67 -15.04 -0.88 7.04
N PRO A 68 -15.06 0.05 8.02
CA PRO A 68 -14.04 0.12 9.07
C PRO A 68 -13.92 -1.18 9.86
N ASP A 69 -15.03 -1.79 10.26
CA ASP A 69 -15.01 -3.00 11.06
C ASP A 69 -14.47 -4.22 10.31
N ALA A 70 -14.86 -4.39 9.04
CA ALA A 70 -14.36 -5.49 8.22
C ALA A 70 -12.84 -5.36 7.96
N LEU A 71 -12.35 -4.14 7.79
CA LEU A 71 -10.93 -3.89 7.59
C LEU A 71 -10.13 -4.05 8.89
N ALA A 72 -10.69 -3.63 10.02
CA ALA A 72 -10.11 -3.86 11.35
C ALA A 72 -9.93 -5.36 11.61
N GLU A 73 -10.98 -6.16 11.36
CA GLU A 73 -10.93 -7.63 11.50
C GLU A 73 -9.88 -8.27 10.57
N ALA A 74 -9.83 -7.85 9.31
CA ALA A 74 -8.85 -8.36 8.34
C ALA A 74 -7.40 -8.05 8.74
N ARG A 75 -7.20 -7.05 9.60
CA ARG A 75 -5.90 -6.63 10.15
C ARG A 75 -5.64 -7.17 11.56
N GLY A 76 -6.56 -7.94 12.14
CA GLY A 76 -6.47 -8.44 13.52
C GLY A 76 -6.70 -7.37 14.58
N GLY A 77 -7.26 -6.21 14.22
CA GLY A 77 -7.58 -5.10 15.11
C GLY A 77 -9.00 -5.15 15.67
N GLU A 78 -9.30 -4.25 16.62
CA GLU A 78 -10.61 -4.16 17.27
C GLU A 78 -11.60 -3.37 16.40
N ARG A 79 -12.85 -3.82 16.38
CA ARG A 79 -13.98 -3.10 15.76
C ARG A 79 -14.26 -1.78 16.49
N GLY A 80 -14.74 -0.78 15.75
CA GLY A 80 -15.20 0.48 16.33
C GLY A 80 -14.08 1.40 16.81
N SER A 81 -12.83 1.19 16.40
CA SER A 81 -11.72 2.05 16.76
C SER A 81 -11.94 3.49 16.26
N PRO A 82 -11.87 4.51 17.12
CA PRO A 82 -12.06 5.91 16.72
C PRO A 82 -10.98 6.40 15.73
N TYR A 83 -9.81 5.76 15.73
CA TYR A 83 -8.68 6.11 14.87
C TYR A 83 -8.85 5.68 13.41
N GLN A 84 -9.87 4.89 13.06
CA GLN A 84 -10.09 4.41 11.68
C GLN A 84 -10.22 5.57 10.67
N ARG A 85 -10.86 6.67 11.07
CA ARG A 85 -11.01 7.87 10.21
C ARG A 85 -9.69 8.61 10.02
N GLU A 86 -8.90 8.75 11.08
CA GLU A 86 -7.58 9.41 11.00
C GLU A 86 -6.65 8.64 10.07
N VAL A 87 -6.61 7.32 10.22
CA VAL A 87 -5.84 6.44 9.34
C VAL A 87 -6.36 6.53 7.89
N ALA A 88 -7.68 6.62 7.68
CA ALA A 88 -8.24 6.82 6.34
C ALA A 88 -7.74 8.10 5.68
N PHE A 89 -7.73 9.23 6.40
CA PHE A 89 -7.22 10.50 5.86
C PHE A 89 -5.72 10.50 5.65
N ALA A 90 -4.95 9.79 6.46
CA ALA A 90 -3.53 9.56 6.18
C ALA A 90 -3.33 8.81 4.85
N TYR A 91 -4.12 7.77 4.59
CA TYR A 91 -4.12 7.08 3.30
C TYR A 91 -4.60 7.96 2.14
N VAL A 92 -5.58 8.86 2.34
CA VAL A 92 -5.95 9.86 1.32
C VAL A 92 -4.77 10.74 0.98
N ALA A 93 -4.05 11.25 1.99
CA ALA A 93 -2.88 12.11 1.78
C ALA A 93 -1.80 11.39 0.95
N PHE A 94 -1.42 10.15 1.32
CA PHE A 94 -0.48 9.35 0.53
C PHE A 94 -1.01 9.04 -0.87
N GLY A 95 -2.31 8.78 -1.00
CA GLY A 95 -2.96 8.57 -2.28
C GLY A 95 -2.78 9.77 -3.22
N VAL A 96 -3.04 10.96 -2.74
CA VAL A 96 -2.83 12.21 -3.49
C VAL A 96 -1.36 12.41 -3.84
N LEU A 97 -0.43 12.22 -2.87
CA LEU A 97 1.01 12.35 -3.12
C LEU A 97 1.49 11.38 -4.21
N GLY A 98 1.06 10.11 -4.16
CA GLY A 98 1.43 9.11 -5.16
C GLY A 98 0.92 9.43 -6.57
N ILE A 99 -0.33 9.90 -6.70
CA ILE A 99 -0.92 10.31 -7.97
C ILE A 99 -0.20 11.54 -8.55
N CYS A 100 0.08 12.53 -7.70
CA CYS A 100 0.76 13.76 -8.11
C CYS A 100 2.23 13.56 -8.47
N ALA A 101 2.85 12.43 -8.11
CA ALA A 101 4.29 12.19 -8.31
C ALA A 101 4.74 12.36 -9.77
N SER A 102 3.88 12.05 -10.76
CA SER A 102 4.19 12.22 -12.18
C SER A 102 4.36 13.68 -12.61
N ALA A 103 3.75 14.62 -11.87
CA ALA A 103 3.79 16.06 -12.16
C ALA A 103 4.94 16.80 -11.45
N PHE A 104 5.69 16.12 -10.58
CA PHE A 104 6.72 16.72 -9.74
C PHE A 104 8.10 16.09 -9.95
N THR A 105 9.12 16.70 -9.33
CA THR A 105 10.53 16.32 -9.45
C THR A 105 10.96 15.24 -8.45
N ALA A 106 12.21 14.81 -8.57
CA ALA A 106 12.81 13.78 -7.71
C ALA A 106 12.78 14.11 -6.20
N ASP A 107 12.84 15.38 -5.81
CA ASP A 107 12.79 15.77 -4.38
C ASP A 107 11.39 15.54 -3.80
N PHE A 108 10.35 15.79 -4.58
CA PHE A 108 8.99 15.42 -4.21
C PHE A 108 8.82 13.90 -4.04
N TRP A 109 9.42 13.11 -4.93
CA TRP A 109 9.38 11.65 -4.81
C TRP A 109 10.06 11.17 -3.54
N ALA A 110 11.22 11.76 -3.19
CA ALA A 110 11.91 11.43 -1.94
C ALA A 110 11.03 11.70 -0.72
N ALA A 111 10.39 12.87 -0.66
CA ALA A 111 9.50 13.24 0.44
C ALA A 111 8.28 12.29 0.53
N ALA A 112 7.65 11.98 -0.61
CA ALA A 112 6.51 11.06 -0.66
C ALA A 112 6.90 9.64 -0.22
N ILE A 113 8.04 9.13 -0.70
CA ILE A 113 8.55 7.79 -0.33
C ILE A 113 8.88 7.76 1.16
N LEU A 114 9.59 8.77 1.67
CA LEU A 114 9.98 8.81 3.09
C LEU A 114 8.77 8.84 4.02
N GLY A 115 7.81 9.72 3.74
CA GLY A 115 6.58 9.81 4.53
C GLY A 115 5.78 8.50 4.49
N PHE A 116 5.60 7.93 3.30
CA PHE A 116 4.92 6.64 3.14
C PHE A 116 5.67 5.50 3.83
N ALA A 117 7.02 5.46 3.76
CA ALA A 117 7.82 4.44 4.41
C ALA A 117 7.70 4.50 5.95
N ILE A 118 7.77 5.69 6.53
CA ILE A 118 7.58 5.87 7.98
C ILE A 118 6.22 5.37 8.42
N PHE A 119 5.16 5.74 7.69
CA PHE A 119 3.80 5.32 7.99
C PHE A 119 3.61 3.80 7.87
N SER A 120 4.04 3.22 6.75
CA SER A 120 3.88 1.78 6.48
C SER A 120 4.72 0.91 7.41
N LEU A 121 6.00 1.23 7.59
CA LEU A 121 6.89 0.48 8.48
C LEU A 121 6.48 0.63 9.94
N GLY A 122 5.98 1.81 10.34
CA GLY A 122 5.38 2.03 11.65
C GLY A 122 4.16 1.14 11.88
N GLY A 123 3.28 1.04 10.90
CA GLY A 123 2.12 0.12 10.92
C GLY A 123 2.53 -1.34 11.03
N ALA A 124 3.53 -1.76 10.24
CA ALA A 124 4.09 -3.11 10.31
C ALA A 124 4.73 -3.41 11.68
N ALA A 125 5.49 -2.47 12.24
CA ALA A 125 6.10 -2.60 13.56
C ALA A 125 5.04 -2.75 14.67
N GLY A 126 3.98 -1.94 14.64
CA GLY A 126 2.86 -2.06 15.58
C GLY A 126 2.21 -3.44 15.51
N ARG A 127 1.96 -3.93 14.29
CA ARG A 127 1.39 -5.28 14.09
C ARG A 127 2.32 -6.40 14.57
N ALA A 128 3.63 -6.29 14.29
CA ALA A 128 4.62 -7.24 14.79
C ALA A 128 4.64 -7.29 16.33
N ALA A 129 4.53 -6.13 16.99
CA ALA A 129 4.43 -6.05 18.45
C ALA A 129 3.16 -6.74 18.98
N GLU A 130 2.00 -6.52 18.32
CA GLU A 130 0.75 -7.21 18.70
C GLU A 130 0.84 -8.72 18.50
N MET A 131 1.39 -9.19 17.38
CA MET A 131 1.60 -10.61 17.11
C MET A 131 2.49 -11.27 18.18
N THR A 132 3.56 -10.57 18.58
CA THR A 132 4.45 -11.03 19.63
C THR A 132 3.72 -11.11 20.98
N ALA A 133 2.96 -10.08 21.33
CA ALA A 133 2.20 -10.04 22.59
C ALA A 133 1.12 -11.12 22.67
N ARG A 134 0.54 -11.52 21.54
CA ARG A 134 -0.48 -12.58 21.45
C ARG A 134 0.11 -13.99 21.23
N HIS A 135 1.43 -14.13 21.19
CA HIS A 135 2.12 -15.39 20.85
C HIS A 135 1.69 -16.00 19.49
N GLN A 136 1.33 -15.17 18.51
CA GLN A 136 0.86 -15.55 17.17
C GLN A 136 1.92 -15.23 16.12
N LEU A 137 3.13 -15.75 16.28
CA LEU A 137 4.27 -15.48 15.40
C LEU A 137 4.31 -16.34 14.13
N GLU A 138 3.21 -16.93 13.73
CA GLU A 138 3.15 -17.68 12.47
C GLU A 138 3.16 -16.71 11.28
N LEU A 139 4.12 -16.87 10.37
CA LEU A 139 4.25 -16.04 9.17
C LEU A 139 2.96 -15.98 8.33
N GLY A 140 2.15 -17.06 8.34
CA GLY A 140 0.86 -17.12 7.69
C GLY A 140 -0.24 -16.26 8.33
N SER A 141 -0.14 -15.98 9.64
CA SER A 141 -1.13 -15.17 10.39
C SER A 141 -0.96 -13.67 10.15
N ALA A 142 0.21 -13.21 9.71
CA ALA A 142 0.52 -11.81 9.44
C ALA A 142 -0.32 -11.23 8.27
N GLY A 143 -0.73 -12.07 7.33
CA GLY A 143 -1.53 -11.68 6.18
C GLY A 143 -0.77 -10.85 5.13
N ALA A 144 -1.34 -10.74 3.92
CA ALA A 144 -0.70 -10.07 2.78
C ALA A 144 -0.41 -8.58 3.03
N ILE A 145 -1.24 -7.92 3.83
CA ILE A 145 -1.11 -6.49 4.15
C ILE A 145 0.19 -6.23 4.92
N PHE A 146 0.56 -7.09 5.86
CA PHE A 146 1.79 -6.96 6.63
C PHE A 146 3.03 -6.98 5.73
N TYR A 147 3.09 -7.93 4.80
CA TYR A 147 4.21 -8.01 3.85
C TYR A 147 4.23 -6.81 2.90
N TYR A 148 3.07 -6.34 2.46
CA TYR A 148 2.96 -5.14 1.65
C TYR A 148 3.55 -3.92 2.36
N GLU A 149 3.22 -3.71 3.64
CA GLU A 149 3.69 -2.60 4.46
C GLU A 149 5.21 -2.58 4.67
N ILE A 150 5.88 -3.72 4.50
CA ILE A 150 7.35 -3.84 4.59
C ILE A 150 8.00 -3.76 3.20
N LEU A 151 7.53 -4.60 2.27
CA LEU A 151 8.22 -4.80 0.99
C LEU A 151 8.08 -3.60 0.06
N VAL A 152 6.91 -2.95 0.05
CA VAL A 152 6.68 -1.82 -0.86
C VAL A 152 7.55 -0.61 -0.52
N PRO A 153 7.62 -0.11 0.73
CA PRO A 153 8.51 1.01 1.03
C PRO A 153 9.98 0.68 0.79
N LEU A 154 10.44 -0.54 1.10
CA LEU A 154 11.82 -0.95 0.82
C LEU A 154 12.11 -0.98 -0.69
N TYR A 155 11.18 -1.50 -1.49
CA TYR A 155 11.26 -1.48 -2.94
C TYR A 155 11.34 -0.05 -3.49
N LEU A 156 10.48 0.87 -3.01
CA LEU A 156 10.46 2.26 -3.47
C LEU A 156 11.75 3.00 -3.11
N ILE A 157 12.29 2.79 -1.90
CA ILE A 157 13.58 3.37 -1.48
C ILE A 157 14.70 2.86 -2.38
N LEU A 158 14.79 1.55 -2.61
CA LEU A 158 15.79 0.95 -3.48
C LEU A 158 15.69 1.50 -4.91
N LEU A 159 14.47 1.50 -5.46
CA LEU A 159 14.24 1.99 -6.82
C LEU A 159 14.57 3.48 -6.96
N TYR A 160 14.28 4.30 -5.95
CA TYR A 160 14.64 5.71 -5.93
C TYR A 160 16.16 5.91 -5.96
N ILE A 161 16.91 5.12 -5.18
CA ILE A 161 18.39 5.18 -5.17
C ILE A 161 18.94 4.80 -6.56
N LEU A 162 18.42 3.72 -7.15
CA LEU A 162 18.84 3.25 -8.47
C LEU A 162 18.45 4.21 -9.62
N ALA A 163 17.35 4.93 -9.48
CA ALA A 163 16.91 5.91 -10.48
C ALA A 163 17.71 7.23 -10.45
N ARG A 164 18.51 7.47 -9.40
CA ARG A 164 19.38 8.66 -9.25
C ARG A 164 20.85 8.40 -9.57
N GLY A 165 21.28 7.15 -9.57
CA GLY A 165 22.65 6.76 -9.92
C GLY A 165 22.80 6.54 -11.41
#